data_bf672b3478290661f59c27b06aac2e2d
#
_entry.id   bf672b3478290661f59c27b06aac2e2d
#
_cell.length_a   1.000
_cell.length_b   1.000
_cell.length_c   1.000
_cell.angle_alpha   90.00
_cell.angle_beta   90.00
_cell.angle_gamma   90.00
#
_symmetry.space_group_name_H-M   'P 1'
#
loop_
_entity.id
_entity.type
_entity.pdbx_description
1 polymer ?
#
loop_
_entity_poly.entity_id
_entity_poly.type
_entity_poly.pdbx_seq_one_letter_code
_entity_poly.pdbx_strand_id
1 'polypeptide(L)'
;VRGNPYLEPERIYMARANYILKKKYVFGLFANHHVNYIRQLYYQDTKALRAYYQSVNFDKHNTFGAMAVIPFRIGGVVSSRFVASGFLIQDEGVFIDISFDRKKLFGQLMLFNTFTLSKKKNLSLEVNARYSAPSIQGIYDVDGNYNVSAGLVWNPIPKKLSVMLRGEDLLKGLRAKTHIDYPSQKSDMTIYSDTRSVSLTLKYTLGKMNRKNKKEIDSSRFGQ
;
A
#
# COMPACT_ATOMS: atom_id res chain seq x y z
N VAL A 1 19.28 5.42 -16.08
CA VAL A 1 18.35 6.53 -15.87
C VAL A 1 18.83 7.70 -16.72
N ARG A 2 17.93 8.33 -17.44
CA ARG A 2 18.18 9.53 -18.25
C ARG A 2 17.46 10.72 -17.62
N GLY A 3 18.17 11.85 -17.48
CA GLY A 3 17.55 13.10 -17.02
C GLY A 3 16.59 13.66 -18.08
N ASN A 4 15.59 14.42 -17.61
CA ASN A 4 14.67 15.18 -18.46
C ASN A 4 14.66 16.64 -17.98
N PRO A 5 15.32 17.57 -18.71
CA PRO A 5 15.38 18.98 -18.32
C PRO A 5 14.05 19.73 -18.55
N TYR A 6 13.10 19.09 -19.23
CA TYR A 6 11.80 19.68 -19.57
C TYR A 6 10.68 19.25 -18.61
N LEU A 7 11.04 18.69 -17.42
CA LEU A 7 10.02 18.33 -16.43
C LEU A 7 9.34 19.59 -15.90
N GLU A 8 8.03 19.58 -15.95
CA GLU A 8 7.18 20.59 -15.32
C GLU A 8 6.77 20.20 -13.92
N PRO A 9 6.55 21.17 -13.02
CA PRO A 9 6.08 20.90 -11.68
C PRO A 9 4.69 20.24 -11.69
N GLU A 10 4.55 19.16 -10.93
CA GLU A 10 3.27 18.51 -10.70
C GLU A 10 2.38 19.35 -9.77
N ARG A 11 1.08 19.42 -10.07
CA ARG A 11 0.05 20.02 -9.22
C ARG A 11 -0.96 18.98 -8.82
N ILE A 12 -1.30 18.92 -7.53
CA ILE A 12 -2.18 17.90 -6.97
C ILE A 12 -3.37 18.58 -6.30
N TYR A 13 -4.57 18.18 -6.73
CA TYR A 13 -5.84 18.56 -6.09
C TYR A 13 -6.46 17.31 -5.47
N MET A 14 -6.74 17.35 -4.18
CA MET A 14 -7.26 16.20 -3.43
C MET A 14 -8.51 16.57 -2.67
N ALA A 15 -9.51 15.70 -2.73
CA ALA A 15 -10.70 15.76 -1.90
C ALA A 15 -10.90 14.41 -1.21
N ARG A 16 -11.22 14.43 0.09
CA ARG A 16 -11.50 13.22 0.88
C ARG A 16 -12.65 13.48 1.82
N ALA A 17 -13.55 12.50 1.93
CA ALA A 17 -14.61 12.46 2.91
C ALA A 17 -14.59 11.11 3.63
N ASN A 18 -14.66 11.12 4.95
CA ASN A 18 -14.71 9.91 5.75
C ASN A 18 -15.93 9.94 6.67
N TYR A 19 -16.62 8.80 6.72
CA TYR A 19 -17.73 8.57 7.65
C TYR A 19 -17.36 7.44 8.60
N ILE A 20 -17.48 7.71 9.90
CA ILE A 20 -17.18 6.72 10.95
C ILE A 20 -18.47 6.28 11.60
N LEU A 21 -18.90 5.08 11.27
CA LEU A 21 -20.10 4.47 11.84
C LEU A 21 -19.76 3.74 13.14
N LYS A 22 -20.58 4.01 14.19
CA LYS A 22 -20.44 3.39 15.52
C LYS A 22 -19.03 3.46 16.10
N LYS A 23 -18.26 4.52 15.81
CA LYS A 23 -16.86 4.71 16.22
C LYS A 23 -15.92 3.54 15.83
N LYS A 24 -16.30 2.74 14.83
CA LYS A 24 -15.65 1.47 14.53
C LYS A 24 -15.46 1.22 13.03
N TYR A 25 -16.49 1.43 12.24
CA TYR A 25 -16.45 1.20 10.80
C TYR A 25 -16.11 2.50 10.09
N VAL A 26 -15.17 2.44 9.16
CA VAL A 26 -14.78 3.63 8.40
C VAL A 26 -15.13 3.43 6.94
N PHE A 27 -15.83 4.39 6.36
CA PHE A 27 -16.13 4.46 4.93
C PHE A 27 -15.55 5.77 4.42
N GLY A 28 -14.82 5.71 3.33
CA GLY A 28 -14.17 6.88 2.75
C GLY A 28 -14.47 7.01 1.27
N LEU A 29 -14.61 8.24 0.81
CA LEU A 29 -14.58 8.62 -0.60
C LEU A 29 -13.36 9.48 -0.83
N PHE A 30 -12.73 9.34 -1.96
CA PHE A 30 -11.58 10.16 -2.33
C PHE A 30 -11.56 10.44 -3.83
N ALA A 31 -11.05 11.62 -4.16
CA ALA A 31 -10.75 12.04 -5.52
C ALA A 31 -9.40 12.73 -5.52
N ASN A 32 -8.52 12.36 -6.43
CA ASN A 32 -7.27 13.04 -6.67
C ASN A 32 -7.18 13.39 -8.16
N HIS A 33 -6.79 14.61 -8.44
CA HIS A 33 -6.54 15.12 -9.77
C HIS A 33 -5.12 15.69 -9.83
N HIS A 34 -4.28 15.12 -10.66
CA HIS A 34 -2.90 15.54 -10.88
C HIS A 34 -2.78 16.14 -12.27
N VAL A 35 -2.19 17.31 -12.34
CA VAL A 35 -1.79 17.98 -13.59
C VAL A 35 -0.29 17.93 -13.70
N ASN A 36 0.24 17.64 -14.87
CA ASN A 36 1.67 17.42 -15.11
C ASN A 36 2.25 16.32 -14.22
N TYR A 37 1.52 15.21 -14.12
CA TYR A 37 1.87 14.09 -13.25
C TYR A 37 3.21 13.47 -13.61
N ILE A 38 4.17 13.49 -12.68
CA ILE A 38 5.53 13.02 -12.93
C ILE A 38 5.63 11.51 -12.73
N ARG A 39 6.04 10.80 -13.78
CA ARG A 39 6.30 9.36 -13.74
C ARG A 39 7.59 9.00 -14.44
N GLN A 40 8.24 7.96 -13.92
CA GLN A 40 9.39 7.34 -14.54
C GLN A 40 8.93 6.20 -15.43
N LEU A 41 9.19 6.31 -16.73
CA LEU A 41 8.84 5.29 -17.71
C LEU A 41 10.10 4.64 -18.26
N TYR A 42 9.98 3.35 -18.60
CA TYR A 42 10.99 2.58 -19.28
C TYR A 42 10.82 2.76 -20.80
N TYR A 43 11.90 3.05 -21.47
CA TYR A 43 11.95 3.16 -22.93
C TYR A 43 13.04 2.28 -23.48
N GLN A 44 12.72 1.57 -24.55
CA GLN A 44 13.67 0.77 -25.32
C GLN A 44 13.88 1.41 -26.69
N ASP A 45 15.07 1.96 -26.92
CA ASP A 45 15.50 2.44 -28.21
C ASP A 45 16.00 1.28 -29.04
N THR A 46 15.17 0.81 -29.97
CA THR A 46 15.50 -0.34 -30.83
C THR A 46 16.58 -0.03 -31.86
N LYS A 47 16.78 1.24 -32.22
CA LYS A 47 17.80 1.67 -33.17
C LYS A 47 19.18 1.70 -32.51
N ALA A 48 19.25 2.22 -31.29
CA ALA A 48 20.50 2.32 -30.55
C ALA A 48 20.76 1.11 -29.63
N LEU A 49 19.87 0.10 -29.61
CA LEU A 49 19.90 -1.09 -28.73
C LEU A 49 20.14 -0.71 -27.26
N ARG A 50 19.47 0.33 -26.81
CA ARG A 50 19.60 0.87 -25.47
C ARG A 50 18.24 0.89 -24.76
N ALA A 51 18.29 0.64 -23.46
CA ALA A 51 17.12 0.78 -22.60
C ALA A 51 17.43 1.76 -21.49
N TYR A 52 16.49 2.63 -21.17
CA TYR A 52 16.63 3.60 -20.10
C TYR A 52 15.30 3.94 -19.43
N TYR A 53 15.38 4.40 -18.21
CA TYR A 53 14.26 5.03 -17.52
C TYR A 53 14.37 6.54 -17.65
N GLN A 54 13.28 7.19 -17.94
CA GLN A 54 13.17 8.63 -18.00
C GLN A 54 11.93 9.11 -17.28
N SER A 55 12.09 10.16 -16.45
CA SER A 55 10.96 10.85 -15.83
C SER A 55 10.29 11.74 -16.90
N VAL A 56 8.96 11.66 -16.96
CA VAL A 56 8.13 12.42 -17.89
C VAL A 56 6.90 12.94 -17.17
N ASN A 57 6.29 13.98 -17.70
CA ASN A 57 4.99 14.44 -17.26
C ASN A 57 3.90 13.72 -18.07
N PHE A 58 2.86 13.25 -17.39
CA PHE A 58 1.56 12.96 -18.00
C PHE A 58 0.70 14.22 -17.90
N ASP A 59 -0.16 14.45 -18.88
CA ASP A 59 -1.06 15.59 -18.86
C ASP A 59 -1.96 15.55 -17.64
N LYS A 60 -2.52 14.36 -17.37
CA LYS A 60 -3.40 14.12 -16.22
C LYS A 60 -3.22 12.74 -15.64
N HIS A 61 -3.39 12.66 -14.32
CA HIS A 61 -3.65 11.42 -13.62
C HIS A 61 -4.80 11.64 -12.64
N ASN A 62 -5.89 10.92 -12.83
CA ASN A 62 -7.08 11.00 -12.00
C ASN A 62 -7.30 9.70 -11.26
N THR A 63 -7.66 9.80 -9.98
CA THR A 63 -8.20 8.67 -9.23
C THR A 63 -9.45 9.10 -8.48
N PHE A 64 -10.51 8.31 -8.61
CA PHE A 64 -11.75 8.50 -7.87
C PHE A 64 -12.22 7.16 -7.32
N GLY A 65 -12.53 7.12 -6.03
CA GLY A 65 -12.90 5.84 -5.44
C GLY A 65 -13.44 5.90 -4.03
N ALA A 66 -13.65 4.70 -3.50
CA ALA A 66 -14.14 4.47 -2.16
C ALA A 66 -13.28 3.44 -1.42
N MET A 67 -13.32 3.53 -0.10
CA MET A 67 -12.69 2.56 0.79
C MET A 67 -13.60 2.22 1.96
N ALA A 68 -13.46 1.01 2.48
CA ALA A 68 -14.13 0.58 3.70
C ALA A 68 -13.14 -0.14 4.63
N VAL A 69 -13.22 0.16 5.93
CA VAL A 69 -12.49 -0.55 6.98
C VAL A 69 -13.50 -1.15 7.94
N ILE A 70 -13.54 -2.47 8.01
CA ILE A 70 -14.55 -3.23 8.75
C ILE A 70 -13.82 -4.13 9.77
N PRO A 71 -13.64 -3.69 11.01
CA PRO A 71 -13.15 -4.56 12.08
C PRO A 71 -14.29 -5.42 12.60
N PHE A 72 -14.00 -6.70 12.86
CA PHE A 72 -14.95 -7.63 13.46
C PHE A 72 -14.26 -8.59 14.41
N ARG A 73 -15.04 -9.21 15.29
CA ARG A 73 -14.56 -10.22 16.24
C ARG A 73 -15.52 -11.40 16.26
N ILE A 74 -14.96 -12.60 16.35
CA ILE A 74 -15.72 -13.85 16.46
C ILE A 74 -15.33 -14.48 17.80
N GLY A 75 -16.28 -14.50 18.72
CA GLY A 75 -16.02 -14.93 20.11
C GLY A 75 -14.90 -14.10 20.75
N GLY A 76 -14.18 -14.70 21.68
CA GLY A 76 -12.99 -14.10 22.28
C GLY A 76 -11.68 -14.48 21.59
N VAL A 77 -11.74 -15.24 20.51
CA VAL A 77 -10.60 -15.91 19.88
C VAL A 77 -10.11 -15.18 18.64
N VAL A 78 -11.00 -14.70 17.77
CA VAL A 78 -10.64 -14.09 16.50
C VAL A 78 -10.89 -12.59 16.54
N SER A 79 -9.86 -11.81 16.23
CA SER A 79 -9.97 -10.37 15.94
C SER A 79 -9.50 -10.11 14.52
N SER A 80 -10.37 -9.53 13.71
CA SER A 80 -10.12 -9.32 12.29
C SER A 80 -10.40 -7.89 11.87
N ARG A 81 -9.70 -7.44 10.85
CA ARG A 81 -9.93 -6.17 10.16
C ARG A 81 -9.88 -6.42 8.66
N PHE A 82 -11.00 -6.22 8.01
CA PHE A 82 -11.11 -6.22 6.56
C PHE A 82 -11.00 -4.80 6.04
N VAL A 83 -10.20 -4.60 5.01
CA VAL A 83 -10.06 -3.33 4.28
C VAL A 83 -10.31 -3.61 2.81
N ALA A 84 -11.23 -2.88 2.23
CA ALA A 84 -11.49 -2.91 0.81
C ALA A 84 -11.38 -1.50 0.25
N SER A 85 -10.76 -1.36 -0.91
CA SER A 85 -10.77 -0.12 -1.69
C SER A 85 -10.98 -0.44 -3.17
N GLY A 86 -11.75 0.42 -3.83
CA GLY A 86 -11.98 0.36 -5.26
C GLY A 86 -11.97 1.76 -5.83
N PHE A 87 -11.27 1.97 -6.94
CA PHE A 87 -11.19 3.27 -7.59
C PHE A 87 -10.89 3.17 -9.07
N LEU A 88 -11.40 4.15 -9.79
CA LEU A 88 -11.09 4.36 -11.19
C LEU A 88 -9.75 5.10 -11.29
N ILE A 89 -8.85 4.58 -12.11
CA ILE A 89 -7.61 5.25 -12.52
C ILE A 89 -7.82 5.74 -13.93
N GLN A 90 -7.43 6.98 -14.21
CA GLN A 90 -7.31 7.53 -15.56
C GLN A 90 -5.95 8.18 -15.73
N ASP A 91 -5.21 7.76 -16.74
CA ASP A 91 -3.93 8.31 -17.16
C ASP A 91 -4.06 8.85 -18.58
N GLU A 92 -3.70 10.13 -18.78
CA GLU A 92 -3.70 10.80 -20.08
C GLU A 92 -2.34 11.46 -20.29
N GLY A 93 -1.78 11.30 -21.48
CA GLY A 93 -0.49 11.91 -21.82
C GLY A 93 0.12 11.39 -23.09
N VAL A 94 1.33 11.88 -23.36
CA VAL A 94 2.16 11.43 -24.46
C VAL A 94 3.51 10.99 -23.95
N PHE A 95 3.97 9.84 -24.39
CA PHE A 95 5.33 9.36 -24.14
C PHE A 95 6.00 9.02 -25.47
N ILE A 96 6.96 9.86 -25.88
CA ILE A 96 7.65 9.81 -27.17
C ILE A 96 6.63 9.96 -28.31
N ASP A 97 6.24 8.86 -28.94
CA ASP A 97 5.26 8.77 -30.04
C ASP A 97 3.96 8.07 -29.65
N ILE A 98 3.84 7.69 -28.38
CA ILE A 98 2.68 6.99 -27.83
C ILE A 98 1.78 7.99 -27.11
N SER A 99 0.63 8.30 -27.70
CA SER A 99 -0.46 9.02 -27.03
C SER A 99 -1.37 8.02 -26.35
N PHE A 100 -1.77 8.31 -25.10
CA PHE A 100 -2.66 7.44 -24.33
C PHE A 100 -3.69 8.26 -23.54
N ASP A 101 -4.92 7.79 -23.52
CA ASP A 101 -5.99 8.11 -22.56
C ASP A 101 -6.58 6.78 -22.11
N ARG A 102 -6.18 6.34 -20.92
CA ARG A 102 -6.50 5.01 -20.43
C ARG A 102 -7.24 5.10 -19.11
N LYS A 103 -8.25 4.27 -18.98
CA LYS A 103 -9.07 4.15 -17.77
C LYS A 103 -9.12 2.70 -17.32
N LYS A 104 -8.97 2.47 -16.01
CA LYS A 104 -9.08 1.13 -15.44
C LYS A 104 -9.64 1.17 -14.03
N LEU A 105 -10.57 0.28 -13.75
CA LEU A 105 -11.02 0.06 -12.38
C LEU A 105 -9.98 -0.79 -11.64
N PHE A 106 -9.52 -0.29 -10.51
CA PHE A 106 -8.59 -0.96 -9.62
C PHE A 106 -9.28 -1.33 -8.32
N GLY A 107 -8.92 -2.47 -7.76
CA GLY A 107 -9.39 -2.91 -6.45
C GLY A 107 -8.27 -3.46 -5.59
N GLN A 108 -8.36 -3.21 -4.29
CA GLN A 108 -7.47 -3.79 -3.30
C GLN A 108 -8.25 -4.32 -2.12
N LEU A 109 -7.94 -5.54 -1.69
CA LEU A 109 -8.51 -6.19 -0.52
C LEU A 109 -7.38 -6.53 0.45
N MET A 110 -7.59 -6.25 1.73
CA MET A 110 -6.68 -6.67 2.80
C MET A 110 -7.47 -7.28 3.94
N LEU A 111 -6.95 -8.37 4.47
CA LEU A 111 -7.53 -9.06 5.61
C LEU A 111 -6.41 -9.28 6.64
N PHE A 112 -6.60 -8.72 7.82
CA PHE A 112 -5.71 -8.87 8.96
C PHE A 112 -6.44 -9.67 10.03
N ASN A 113 -5.88 -10.82 10.42
CA ASN A 113 -6.48 -11.70 11.41
C ASN A 113 -5.50 -11.96 12.55
N THR A 114 -6.01 -11.93 13.75
CA THR A 114 -5.30 -12.37 14.95
C THR A 114 -6.13 -13.43 15.65
N PHE A 115 -5.57 -14.63 15.77
CA PHE A 115 -6.17 -15.77 16.49
C PHE A 115 -5.50 -15.89 17.84
N THR A 116 -6.26 -15.76 18.91
CA THR A 116 -5.77 -15.99 20.28
C THR A 116 -5.73 -17.47 20.55
N LEU A 117 -4.53 -18.06 20.65
CA LEU A 117 -4.34 -19.51 20.77
C LEU A 117 -4.32 -20.00 22.23
N SER A 118 -4.10 -19.11 23.18
CA SER A 118 -3.99 -19.49 24.60
C SER A 118 -5.05 -18.85 25.47
N LYS A 119 -5.51 -19.57 26.49
CA LYS A 119 -6.43 -19.03 27.52
C LYS A 119 -5.82 -17.83 28.26
N LYS A 120 -4.50 -17.81 28.45
CA LYS A 120 -3.76 -16.68 29.07
C LYS A 120 -3.57 -15.50 28.12
N LYS A 121 -4.01 -15.61 26.86
CA LYS A 121 -3.87 -14.58 25.81
C LYS A 121 -2.43 -14.12 25.57
N ASN A 122 -1.48 -14.98 25.84
CA ASN A 122 -0.05 -14.71 25.65
C ASN A 122 0.54 -15.37 24.39
N LEU A 123 -0.26 -16.14 23.65
CA LEU A 123 0.10 -16.76 22.38
C LEU A 123 -0.97 -16.44 21.37
N SER A 124 -0.58 -15.91 20.22
CA SER A 124 -1.47 -15.61 19.09
C SER A 124 -0.82 -15.97 17.77
N LEU A 125 -1.66 -16.32 16.80
CA LEU A 125 -1.32 -16.47 15.39
C LEU A 125 -1.87 -15.28 14.64
N GLU A 126 -1.05 -14.59 13.88
CA GLU A 126 -1.44 -13.56 12.93
C GLU A 126 -1.42 -14.16 11.53
N VAL A 127 -2.48 -13.95 10.76
CA VAL A 127 -2.54 -14.33 9.33
C VAL A 127 -3.07 -13.13 8.55
N ASN A 128 -2.24 -12.61 7.67
CA ASN A 128 -2.59 -11.45 6.87
C ASN A 128 -2.59 -11.82 5.39
N ALA A 129 -3.59 -11.34 4.68
CA ALA A 129 -3.70 -11.50 3.24
C ALA A 129 -3.95 -10.14 2.59
N ARG A 130 -3.32 -9.91 1.43
CA ARG A 130 -3.55 -8.77 0.57
C ARG A 130 -3.72 -9.26 -0.86
N TYR A 131 -4.67 -8.68 -1.56
CA TYR A 131 -4.86 -8.82 -3.01
C TYR A 131 -4.93 -7.43 -3.63
N SER A 132 -4.26 -7.25 -4.75
CA SER A 132 -4.33 -6.06 -5.60
C SER A 132 -4.71 -6.51 -7.00
N ALA A 133 -5.80 -5.97 -7.53
CA ALA A 133 -6.26 -6.24 -8.89
C ALA A 133 -5.26 -5.70 -9.93
N PRO A 134 -5.34 -6.13 -11.19
CA PRO A 134 -4.59 -5.51 -12.26
C PRO A 134 -4.90 -4.01 -12.40
N SER A 135 -3.87 -3.21 -12.73
CA SER A 135 -3.96 -1.76 -12.84
C SER A 135 -3.31 -1.25 -14.13
N ILE A 136 -3.31 0.06 -14.32
CA ILE A 136 -2.56 0.74 -15.37
C ILE A 136 -1.62 1.76 -14.74
N GLN A 137 -0.54 2.06 -15.44
CA GLN A 137 0.37 3.16 -15.13
C GLN A 137 0.91 3.75 -16.44
N GLY A 138 0.21 4.77 -16.95
CA GLY A 138 0.50 5.32 -18.28
C GLY A 138 0.40 4.25 -19.36
N ILE A 139 1.51 3.96 -20.02
CA ILE A 139 1.59 2.95 -21.08
C ILE A 139 1.65 1.51 -20.57
N TYR A 140 1.81 1.29 -19.27
CA TYR A 140 1.91 -0.05 -18.71
C TYR A 140 0.55 -0.64 -18.34
N ASP A 141 0.37 -1.91 -18.64
CA ASP A 141 -0.55 -2.80 -17.95
C ASP A 141 0.21 -3.49 -16.82
N VAL A 142 -0.31 -3.37 -15.61
CA VAL A 142 0.30 -3.94 -14.40
C VAL A 142 -0.54 -5.10 -13.94
N ASP A 143 0.04 -6.28 -13.82
CA ASP A 143 -0.66 -7.48 -13.34
C ASP A 143 -1.08 -7.33 -11.87
N GLY A 144 -2.15 -8.04 -11.53
CA GLY A 144 -2.56 -8.20 -10.15
C GLY A 144 -1.53 -9.02 -9.36
N ASN A 145 -1.49 -8.79 -8.06
CA ASN A 145 -0.63 -9.54 -7.15
C ASN A 145 -1.33 -9.80 -5.81
N TYR A 146 -0.80 -10.74 -5.07
CA TYR A 146 -1.27 -11.03 -3.72
C TYR A 146 -0.11 -11.33 -2.77
N ASN A 147 -0.35 -11.16 -1.49
CA ASN A 147 0.59 -11.52 -0.43
C ASN A 147 -0.16 -12.22 0.69
N VAL A 148 0.41 -13.29 1.18
CA VAL A 148 -0.04 -13.96 2.41
C VAL A 148 1.14 -14.08 3.34
N SER A 149 0.97 -13.56 4.56
CA SER A 149 1.95 -13.68 5.63
C SER A 149 1.32 -14.30 6.87
N ALA A 150 2.12 -15.01 7.65
CA ALA A 150 1.70 -15.55 8.95
C ALA A 150 2.79 -15.34 9.99
N GLY A 151 2.37 -15.08 11.23
CA GLY A 151 3.28 -14.86 12.35
C GLY A 151 2.74 -15.45 13.64
N LEU A 152 3.62 -16.14 14.38
CA LEU A 152 3.33 -16.61 15.73
C LEU A 152 3.93 -15.62 16.73
N VAL A 153 3.09 -15.04 17.56
CA VAL A 153 3.47 -14.07 18.59
C VAL A 153 3.29 -14.69 19.97
N TRP A 154 4.38 -14.78 20.71
CA TRP A 154 4.39 -15.29 22.07
C TRP A 154 4.91 -14.25 23.04
N ASN A 155 4.15 -13.98 24.09
CA ASN A 155 4.46 -13.02 25.15
C ASN A 155 4.65 -13.76 26.47
N PRO A 156 5.79 -14.45 26.68
CA PRO A 156 6.03 -15.25 27.90
C PRO A 156 5.99 -14.39 29.16
N ILE A 157 6.48 -13.16 29.08
CA ILE A 157 6.40 -12.19 30.16
C ILE A 157 5.62 -10.98 29.65
N PRO A 158 4.33 -10.84 30.03
CA PRO A 158 3.49 -9.74 29.55
C PRO A 158 4.15 -8.38 29.76
N LYS A 159 4.10 -7.54 28.71
CA LYS A 159 4.70 -6.19 28.67
C LYS A 159 6.23 -6.13 28.78
N LYS A 160 6.92 -7.25 28.99
CA LYS A 160 8.39 -7.28 29.09
C LYS A 160 9.04 -8.04 27.96
N LEU A 161 8.57 -9.24 27.65
CA LEU A 161 9.19 -10.09 26.63
C LEU A 161 8.16 -10.52 25.60
N SER A 162 8.47 -10.25 24.34
CA SER A 162 7.72 -10.72 23.18
C SER A 162 8.65 -11.40 22.19
N VAL A 163 8.25 -12.56 21.71
CA VAL A 163 8.92 -13.33 20.67
C VAL A 163 7.97 -13.45 19.49
N MET A 164 8.42 -13.11 18.30
CA MET A 164 7.63 -13.23 17.08
C MET A 164 8.44 -13.99 16.03
N LEU A 165 7.86 -15.05 15.52
CA LEU A 165 8.31 -15.76 14.32
C LEU A 165 7.34 -15.41 13.18
N ARG A 166 7.84 -14.86 12.08
CA ARG A 166 7.01 -14.39 10.97
C ARG A 166 7.56 -14.86 9.62
N GLY A 167 6.67 -15.35 8.76
CA GLY A 167 6.92 -15.64 7.36
C GLY A 167 6.18 -14.67 6.45
N GLU A 168 6.86 -14.14 5.46
CA GLU A 168 6.33 -13.24 4.44
C GLU A 168 6.22 -13.94 3.10
N ASP A 169 5.25 -13.50 2.29
CA ASP A 169 4.97 -13.99 0.93
C ASP A 169 4.99 -15.52 0.81
N LEU A 170 4.26 -16.17 1.70
CA LEU A 170 4.23 -17.63 1.83
C LEU A 170 3.80 -18.34 0.54
N LEU A 171 3.01 -17.67 -0.30
CA LEU A 171 2.47 -18.23 -1.55
C LEU A 171 3.17 -17.73 -2.81
N LYS A 172 4.28 -16.98 -2.70
CA LYS A 172 5.01 -16.37 -3.83
C LYS A 172 4.15 -15.50 -4.75
N GLY A 173 3.23 -14.75 -4.17
CA GLY A 173 2.26 -13.94 -4.92
C GLY A 173 2.73 -12.51 -5.21
N LEU A 174 3.78 -12.04 -4.56
CA LEU A 174 4.35 -10.71 -4.78
C LEU A 174 5.27 -10.69 -6.00
N ARG A 175 4.68 -10.71 -7.18
CA ARG A 175 5.41 -10.59 -8.45
C ARG A 175 4.97 -9.32 -9.15
N ALA A 176 5.88 -8.41 -9.40
CA ALA A 176 5.61 -7.24 -10.22
C ALA A 176 5.81 -7.61 -11.70
N LYS A 177 4.71 -7.72 -12.43
CA LYS A 177 4.71 -7.92 -13.87
C LYS A 177 4.06 -6.74 -14.54
N THR A 178 4.67 -6.27 -15.60
CA THR A 178 4.16 -5.16 -16.40
C THR A 178 4.30 -5.50 -17.87
N HIS A 179 3.31 -5.08 -18.64
CA HIS A 179 3.23 -5.28 -20.09
C HIS A 179 3.13 -3.94 -20.78
N ILE A 180 3.82 -3.80 -21.90
CA ILE A 180 3.68 -2.69 -22.83
C ILE A 180 3.30 -3.30 -24.18
N ASP A 181 2.18 -2.89 -24.73
CA ASP A 181 1.71 -3.34 -26.05
C ASP A 181 1.24 -2.18 -26.91
N TYR A 182 2.21 -1.51 -27.54
CA TYR A 182 1.99 -0.45 -28.51
C TYR A 182 2.74 -0.76 -29.81
N PRO A 183 2.35 -0.19 -30.96
CA PRO A 183 3.03 -0.46 -32.23
C PRO A 183 4.54 -0.18 -32.22
N SER A 184 4.94 0.88 -31.50
CA SER A 184 6.34 1.30 -31.39
C SER A 184 7.12 0.58 -30.29
N GLN A 185 6.44 -0.07 -29.34
CA GLN A 185 7.10 -0.76 -28.23
C GLN A 185 6.24 -1.90 -27.70
N LYS A 186 6.79 -3.12 -27.73
CA LYS A 186 6.23 -4.30 -27.06
C LYS A 186 7.24 -4.85 -26.09
N SER A 187 6.85 -5.02 -24.84
CA SER A 187 7.75 -5.51 -23.79
C SER A 187 6.99 -6.13 -22.63
N ASP A 188 7.47 -7.27 -22.20
CA ASP A 188 7.05 -7.92 -20.96
C ASP A 188 8.18 -7.81 -19.94
N MET A 189 7.91 -7.21 -18.80
CA MET A 189 8.87 -7.05 -17.73
C MET A 189 8.38 -7.76 -16.48
N THR A 190 9.18 -8.65 -15.95
CA THR A 190 8.94 -9.26 -14.64
C THR A 190 10.09 -8.90 -13.71
N ILE A 191 9.78 -8.25 -12.60
CA ILE A 191 10.74 -7.95 -11.56
C ILE A 191 10.72 -9.10 -10.56
N TYR A 192 11.83 -9.81 -10.50
CA TYR A 192 12.06 -10.86 -9.50
C TYR A 192 12.72 -10.24 -8.28
N SER A 193 11.94 -10.07 -7.22
CA SER A 193 12.47 -9.70 -5.91
C SER A 193 12.38 -10.92 -4.99
N ASP A 194 13.35 -11.09 -4.11
CA ASP A 194 13.24 -12.06 -3.04
C ASP A 194 12.31 -11.50 -1.96
N THR A 195 11.02 -11.81 -2.12
CA THR A 195 9.94 -11.33 -1.24
C THR A 195 9.63 -12.29 -0.11
N ARG A 196 10.15 -13.53 -0.20
CA ARG A 196 9.96 -14.57 0.81
C ARG A 196 11.03 -14.45 1.88
N SER A 197 10.56 -14.28 3.11
CA SER A 197 11.47 -14.21 4.24
C SER A 197 10.86 -14.87 5.47
N VAL A 198 11.72 -15.35 6.34
CA VAL A 198 11.37 -15.77 7.69
C VAL A 198 12.18 -14.92 8.66
N SER A 199 11.51 -14.30 9.61
CA SER A 199 12.12 -13.46 10.61
C SER A 199 11.78 -13.91 12.02
N LEU A 200 12.76 -13.86 12.92
CA LEU A 200 12.58 -14.04 14.35
C LEU A 200 12.88 -12.70 15.03
N THR A 201 11.89 -12.18 15.73
CA THR A 201 12.02 -10.93 16.47
C THR A 201 11.90 -11.20 17.97
N LEU A 202 12.90 -10.77 18.72
CA LEU A 202 12.91 -10.79 20.18
C LEU A 202 12.85 -9.35 20.69
N LYS A 203 11.81 -9.00 21.43
CA LYS A 203 11.64 -7.67 22.03
C LYS A 203 11.62 -7.78 23.53
N TYR A 204 12.61 -7.17 24.20
CA TYR A 204 12.65 -7.08 25.65
C TYR A 204 12.58 -5.61 26.10
N THR A 205 11.66 -5.29 27.00
CA THR A 205 11.47 -3.93 27.52
C THR A 205 12.12 -3.83 28.90
N LEU A 206 13.19 -3.05 28.98
CA LEU A 206 13.89 -2.72 30.22
C LEU A 206 13.18 -1.56 30.93
N GLY A 207 12.97 -1.68 32.23
CA GLY A 207 12.40 -0.63 33.07
C GLY A 207 10.87 -0.60 33.12
N LYS A 208 10.34 0.18 34.07
CA LYS A 208 8.92 0.52 34.17
C LYS A 208 8.69 1.79 33.34
N MET A 209 7.88 1.72 32.29
CA MET A 209 7.35 2.92 31.66
C MET A 209 6.36 3.58 32.65
N ASN A 210 6.85 4.42 33.54
CA ASN A 210 5.97 5.36 34.21
C ASN A 210 5.52 6.39 33.14
N ARG A 211 4.30 6.27 32.64
CA ARG A 211 3.64 7.43 32.04
C ARG A 211 3.59 8.50 33.12
N LYS A 212 4.51 9.48 33.07
CA LYS A 212 4.27 10.75 33.73
C LYS A 212 2.95 11.26 33.15
N ASN A 213 1.90 11.31 33.98
CA ASN A 213 0.72 12.09 33.63
C ASN A 213 1.26 13.48 33.27
N LYS A 214 1.05 13.92 32.04
CA LYS A 214 1.24 15.32 31.70
C LYS A 214 0.39 16.09 32.71
N LYS A 215 1.03 16.81 33.62
CA LYS A 215 0.32 17.82 34.41
C LYS A 215 -0.40 18.70 33.38
N GLU A 216 -1.70 18.82 33.53
CA GLU A 216 -2.44 19.84 32.79
C GLU A 216 -1.72 21.15 33.04
N ILE A 217 -1.33 21.81 31.98
CA ILE A 217 -0.76 23.16 32.09
C ILE A 217 -1.92 24.04 32.54
N ASP A 218 -1.83 24.52 33.75
CA ASP A 218 -2.79 25.49 34.29
C ASP A 218 -2.74 26.76 33.41
N SER A 219 -3.68 26.83 32.48
CA SER A 219 -3.82 27.95 31.56
C SER A 219 -4.47 29.19 32.22
N SER A 220 -4.86 29.12 33.49
CA SER A 220 -5.48 30.24 34.21
C SER A 220 -4.55 31.46 34.38
N ARG A 221 -3.24 31.28 34.16
CA ARG A 221 -2.24 32.37 34.21
C ARG A 221 -2.09 33.15 32.93
N PHE A 222 -2.66 32.71 31.82
CA PHE A 222 -2.69 33.45 30.58
C PHE A 222 -4.07 34.10 30.48
N GLY A 223 -4.16 35.27 31.11
CA GLY A 223 -5.38 36.06 31.25
C GLY A 223 -6.15 36.22 29.93
N GLN A 224 -7.44 36.42 30.13
CA GLN A 224 -8.54 36.70 29.20
C GLN A 224 -8.16 37.53 27.99
#